data_9aa076779eb5723fcbafd6f3e80bf161
#
_entry.id   9aa076779eb5723fcbafd6f3e80bf161
#
_cell.length_a   1.000
_cell.length_b   1.000
_cell.length_c   1.000
_cell.angle_alpha   90.00
_cell.angle_beta   90.00
_cell.angle_gamma   90.00
#
_symmetry.space_group_name_H-M   'P 1'
#
loop_
_entity.id
_entity.type
_entity.pdbx_description
1 polymer ?
#
loop_
_entity_poly.entity_id
_entity_poly.type
_entity_poly.pdbx_seq_one_letter_code
_entity_poly.pdbx_strand_id
1 'polypeptide(L)'
;MGTAKGEIKIRKMTEADLPKVKEIDKELVGPHRSISWPLRIEAHWWVYRGLPNFVAEVEGEVTGFLLGDIRGAEYGTEVGGWIDMMGVLPRQQSKGIGRMLVEAFCQECQNQGVKVRVVVVGDDKRLVKFWTSVGFQKGSLVSYEK
;
A
#
# COMPACT_ATOMS: atom_id res chain seq x y z
N MET A 1 17.07 20.24 11.95
CA MET A 1 17.20 20.55 10.51
C MET A 1 16.08 19.90 9.74
N GLY A 2 15.46 20.61 8.83
CA GLY A 2 14.40 20.09 7.99
C GLY A 2 14.92 19.11 6.95
N THR A 3 14.00 18.31 6.37
CA THR A 3 14.27 17.44 5.24
C THR A 3 14.67 18.28 4.03
N ALA A 4 15.62 17.81 3.24
CA ALA A 4 15.99 18.48 2.00
C ALA A 4 14.77 18.57 1.06
N LYS A 5 14.71 19.63 0.24
CA LYS A 5 13.59 19.83 -0.68
C LYS A 5 13.47 18.62 -1.63
N GLY A 6 12.27 18.04 -1.68
CA GLY A 6 12.01 16.87 -2.51
C GLY A 6 12.45 15.53 -1.91
N GLU A 7 13.02 15.53 -0.71
CA GLU A 7 13.37 14.29 -0.02
C GLU A 7 12.11 13.53 0.40
N ILE A 8 12.10 12.22 0.15
CA ILE A 8 11.00 11.32 0.47
C ILE A 8 11.26 10.68 1.82
N LYS A 9 10.32 10.83 2.75
CA LYS A 9 10.37 10.20 4.07
C LYS A 9 9.25 9.18 4.18
N ILE A 10 9.61 7.94 4.49
CA ILE A 10 8.63 6.88 4.78
C ILE A 10 8.54 6.75 6.30
N ARG A 11 7.32 6.76 6.82
CA ARG A 11 7.05 6.56 8.23
C ARG A 11 5.78 5.76 8.46
N LYS A 12 5.62 5.26 9.67
CA LYS A 12 4.36 4.58 10.04
C LYS A 12 3.21 5.58 10.00
N MET A 13 2.06 5.09 9.57
CA MET A 13 0.83 5.85 9.51
C MET A 13 0.30 6.11 10.92
N THR A 14 -0.30 7.25 11.12
CA THR A 14 -1.03 7.61 12.35
C THR A 14 -2.49 7.93 12.00
N GLU A 15 -3.35 7.98 13.02
CA GLU A 15 -4.76 8.33 12.83
C GLU A 15 -4.94 9.68 12.13
N ALA A 16 -4.07 10.63 12.43
CA ALA A 16 -4.12 11.96 11.81
C ALA A 16 -3.93 11.93 10.29
N ASP A 17 -3.37 10.86 9.74
CA ASP A 17 -3.16 10.72 8.29
C ASP A 17 -4.40 10.26 7.54
N LEU A 18 -5.42 9.73 8.24
CA LEU A 18 -6.61 9.16 7.60
C LEU A 18 -7.29 10.11 6.60
N PRO A 19 -7.55 11.38 6.92
CA PRO A 19 -8.18 12.29 5.95
C PRO A 19 -7.39 12.42 4.67
N LYS A 20 -6.06 12.51 4.78
CA LYS A 20 -5.19 12.66 3.61
C LYS A 20 -5.11 11.39 2.78
N VAL A 21 -5.08 10.23 3.42
CA VAL A 21 -5.10 8.93 2.73
C VAL A 21 -6.39 8.78 1.91
N LYS A 22 -7.55 9.12 2.49
CA LYS A 22 -8.83 9.10 1.77
C LYS A 22 -8.83 10.07 0.59
N GLU A 23 -8.26 11.25 0.76
CA GLU A 23 -8.14 12.25 -0.30
C GLU A 23 -7.27 11.77 -1.46
N ILE A 24 -6.13 11.14 -1.16
CA ILE A 24 -5.24 10.56 -2.16
C ILE A 24 -5.97 9.47 -2.96
N ASP A 25 -6.64 8.56 -2.28
CA ASP A 25 -7.38 7.49 -2.95
C ASP A 25 -8.46 8.06 -3.87
N LYS A 26 -9.22 9.04 -3.38
CA LYS A 26 -10.27 9.69 -4.18
C LYS A 26 -9.71 10.36 -5.42
N GLU A 27 -8.58 11.04 -5.30
CA GLU A 27 -7.92 11.71 -6.42
C GLU A 27 -7.45 10.71 -7.48
N LEU A 28 -6.94 9.55 -7.05
CA LEU A 28 -6.45 8.50 -7.96
C LEU A 28 -7.57 7.82 -8.75
N VAL A 29 -8.69 7.56 -8.12
CA VAL A 29 -9.78 6.74 -8.69
C VAL A 29 -10.94 7.59 -9.20
N GLY A 30 -11.11 8.80 -8.64
CA GLY A 30 -12.18 9.71 -9.02
C GLY A 30 -13.56 9.13 -8.71
N PRO A 31 -14.57 9.42 -9.57
CA PRO A 31 -15.95 9.02 -9.31
C PRO A 31 -16.23 7.53 -9.44
N HIS A 32 -15.26 6.73 -9.87
CA HIS A 32 -15.43 5.28 -10.06
C HIS A 32 -15.36 4.49 -8.75
N ARG A 33 -14.91 5.13 -7.66
CA ARG A 33 -14.87 4.49 -6.36
C ARG A 33 -16.27 4.32 -5.76
N SER A 34 -16.53 3.18 -5.17
CA SER A 34 -17.73 2.98 -4.39
C SER A 34 -17.85 4.03 -3.27
N ILE A 35 -19.05 4.50 -3.00
CA ILE A 35 -19.32 5.43 -1.91
C ILE A 35 -18.86 4.89 -0.54
N SER A 36 -18.81 3.58 -0.38
CA SER A 36 -18.35 2.94 0.85
C SER A 36 -16.83 2.84 0.98
N TRP A 37 -16.07 3.19 -0.07
CA TRP A 37 -14.63 2.98 -0.07
C TRP A 37 -13.87 3.80 0.99
N PRO A 38 -14.21 5.07 1.26
CA PRO A 38 -13.59 5.81 2.36
C PRO A 38 -13.81 5.14 3.71
N LEU A 39 -14.99 4.54 3.93
CA LEU A 39 -15.28 3.78 5.13
C LEU A 39 -14.43 2.51 5.21
N ARG A 40 -14.14 1.89 4.09
CA ARG A 40 -13.28 0.71 4.03
C ARG A 40 -11.84 1.05 4.44
N ILE A 41 -11.31 2.19 4.00
CA ILE A 41 -10.00 2.67 4.42
C ILE A 41 -9.98 2.91 5.93
N GLU A 42 -11.00 3.56 6.45
CA GLU A 42 -11.12 3.84 7.87
C GLU A 42 -11.26 2.55 8.69
N ALA A 43 -12.09 1.61 8.24
CA ALA A 43 -12.25 0.32 8.90
C ALA A 43 -10.93 -0.46 8.92
N HIS A 44 -10.17 -0.44 7.83
CA HIS A 44 -8.85 -1.07 7.78
C HIS A 44 -7.94 -0.50 8.88
N TRP A 45 -7.89 0.83 9.00
CA TRP A 45 -7.10 1.49 10.04
C TRP A 45 -7.51 1.04 11.44
N TRP A 46 -8.81 1.07 11.76
CA TRP A 46 -9.29 0.73 13.09
C TRP A 46 -9.08 -0.73 13.47
N VAL A 47 -9.14 -1.64 12.49
CA VAL A 47 -8.91 -3.07 12.72
C VAL A 47 -7.41 -3.37 12.80
N TYR A 48 -6.61 -2.78 11.93
CA TYR A 48 -5.20 -3.14 11.74
C TYR A 48 -4.21 -2.05 12.18
N ARG A 49 -4.64 -1.08 12.97
CA ARG A 49 -3.73 -0.08 13.53
C ARG A 49 -2.70 -0.79 14.41
N GLY A 50 -1.47 -0.33 14.35
CA GLY A 50 -0.36 -1.00 15.04
C GLY A 50 0.29 -2.10 14.21
N LEU A 51 -0.28 -2.44 13.06
CA LEU A 51 0.34 -3.27 12.05
C LEU A 51 1.03 -2.40 10.98
N PRO A 52 1.78 -3.00 10.05
CA PRO A 52 2.60 -2.20 9.14
C PRO A 52 1.78 -1.44 8.09
N ASN A 53 1.33 -0.26 8.47
CA ASN A 53 0.73 0.73 7.58
C ASN A 53 1.68 1.92 7.48
N PHE A 54 1.92 2.41 6.27
CA PHE A 54 2.94 3.42 6.01
C PHE A 54 2.39 4.58 5.20
N VAL A 55 2.98 5.75 5.40
CA VAL A 55 2.78 6.92 4.54
C VAL A 55 4.12 7.45 4.07
N ALA A 56 4.10 8.13 2.94
CA ALA A 56 5.25 8.83 2.39
C ALA A 56 5.02 10.34 2.51
N GLU A 57 6.01 11.06 3.00
CA GLU A 57 6.00 12.52 3.08
C GLU A 57 7.03 13.11 2.13
N VAL A 58 6.65 14.18 1.45
CA VAL A 58 7.55 15.05 0.70
C VAL A 58 7.30 16.47 1.21
N GLU A 59 8.34 17.13 1.71
CA GLU A 59 8.24 18.48 2.26
C GLU A 59 7.16 18.62 3.35
N GLY A 60 7.03 17.59 4.19
CA GLY A 60 6.06 17.58 5.29
C GLY A 60 4.62 17.24 4.87
N GLU A 61 4.36 17.04 3.59
CA GLU A 61 3.04 16.67 3.07
C GLU A 61 2.99 15.16 2.77
N VAL A 62 1.91 14.51 3.23
CA VAL A 62 1.66 13.10 2.89
C VAL A 62 1.26 13.01 1.42
N THR A 63 2.02 12.25 0.64
CA THR A 63 1.86 12.14 -0.81
C THR A 63 1.60 10.71 -1.29
N GLY A 64 1.73 9.75 -0.38
CA GLY A 64 1.48 8.34 -0.69
C GLY A 64 1.19 7.54 0.56
N PHE A 65 0.61 6.37 0.38
CA PHE A 65 0.27 5.47 1.49
C PHE A 65 0.32 4.01 1.06
N LEU A 66 0.50 3.14 2.05
CA LEU A 66 0.36 1.69 1.89
C LEU A 66 -0.37 1.16 3.13
N LEU A 67 -1.49 0.49 2.91
CA LEU A 67 -2.25 -0.19 3.95
C LEU A 67 -2.07 -1.69 3.76
N GLY A 68 -1.60 -2.35 4.79
CA GLY A 68 -1.35 -3.78 4.76
C GLY A 68 -1.67 -4.44 6.08
N ASP A 69 -1.45 -5.74 6.13
CA ASP A 69 -1.72 -6.56 7.30
C ASP A 69 -0.83 -7.81 7.27
N ILE A 70 -0.60 -8.39 8.44
CA ILE A 70 0.03 -9.71 8.57
C ILE A 70 -1.05 -10.64 9.09
N ARG A 71 -1.43 -11.61 8.27
CA ARG A 71 -2.51 -12.54 8.61
C ARG A 71 -2.25 -13.92 8.05
N GLY A 72 -2.85 -14.91 8.69
CA GLY A 72 -2.67 -16.31 8.30
C GLY A 72 -3.91 -16.91 7.67
N ALA A 73 -3.71 -18.04 7.00
CA ALA A 73 -4.77 -18.87 6.42
C ALA A 73 -5.67 -18.18 5.38
N GLU A 74 -5.29 -17.02 4.89
CA GLU A 74 -5.99 -16.38 3.78
C GLU A 74 -5.91 -17.30 2.55
N TYR A 75 -7.06 -17.67 2.02
CA TYR A 75 -7.16 -18.58 0.87
C TYR A 75 -6.38 -19.89 1.07
N GLY A 76 -6.25 -20.36 2.31
CA GLY A 76 -5.51 -21.58 2.63
C GLY A 76 -3.98 -21.45 2.55
N THR A 77 -3.45 -20.24 2.49
CA THR A 77 -2.01 -20.01 2.48
C THR A 77 -1.43 -19.93 3.89
N GLU A 78 -0.12 -20.01 4.00
CA GLU A 78 0.60 -19.78 5.26
C GLU A 78 0.52 -18.30 5.69
N VAL A 79 0.88 -18.00 6.93
CA VAL A 79 0.94 -16.63 7.43
C VAL A 79 1.80 -15.79 6.50
N GLY A 80 1.31 -14.62 6.13
CA GLY A 80 1.99 -13.69 5.24
C GLY A 80 1.58 -12.25 5.46
N GLY A 81 2.39 -11.35 4.93
CA GLY A 81 2.04 -9.96 4.82
C GLY A 81 1.21 -9.74 3.56
N TRP A 82 0.16 -8.93 3.66
CA TRP A 82 -0.72 -8.62 2.54
C TRP A 82 -0.76 -7.12 2.32
N ILE A 83 -0.44 -6.69 1.12
CA ILE A 83 -0.62 -5.30 0.72
C ILE A 83 -2.05 -5.17 0.18
N ASP A 84 -2.89 -4.46 0.90
CA ASP A 84 -4.32 -4.36 0.60
C ASP A 84 -4.67 -3.12 -0.23
N MET A 85 -4.06 -1.98 0.09
CA MET A 85 -4.29 -0.72 -0.60
C MET A 85 -3.00 0.08 -0.68
N MET A 86 -2.75 0.71 -1.82
CA MET A 86 -1.59 1.57 -2.00
C MET A 86 -1.91 2.64 -3.02
N GLY A 87 -1.42 3.84 -2.79
CA GLY A 87 -1.57 4.94 -3.73
C GLY A 87 -0.52 6.01 -3.54
N VAL A 88 -0.18 6.68 -4.64
CA VAL A 88 0.72 7.83 -4.67
C VAL A 88 0.04 8.91 -5.50
N LEU A 89 0.02 10.15 -4.99
CA LEU A 89 -0.54 11.29 -5.73
C LEU A 89 0.03 11.35 -7.15
N PRO A 90 -0.80 11.62 -8.17
CA PRO A 90 -0.34 11.62 -9.55
C PRO A 90 0.89 12.49 -9.79
N ARG A 91 0.94 13.69 -9.20
CA ARG A 91 2.06 14.62 -9.33
C ARG A 91 3.35 14.14 -8.67
N GLN A 92 3.27 13.12 -7.84
CA GLN A 92 4.42 12.54 -7.12
C GLN A 92 4.79 11.15 -7.64
N GLN A 93 4.10 10.63 -8.62
CA GLN A 93 4.43 9.34 -9.21
C GLN A 93 5.74 9.39 -10.01
N SER A 94 6.32 8.23 -10.27
CA SER A 94 7.59 8.07 -11.01
C SER A 94 8.82 8.64 -10.31
N LYS A 95 8.73 8.89 -8.99
CA LYS A 95 9.84 9.36 -8.16
C LYS A 95 10.35 8.29 -7.19
N GLY A 96 9.84 7.07 -7.30
CA GLY A 96 10.24 5.95 -6.44
C GLY A 96 9.47 5.84 -5.13
N ILE A 97 8.42 6.65 -4.90
CA ILE A 97 7.65 6.62 -3.66
C ILE A 97 6.97 5.27 -3.46
N GLY A 98 6.31 4.73 -4.50
CA GLY A 98 5.66 3.44 -4.42
C GLY A 98 6.62 2.32 -4.06
N ARG A 99 7.80 2.31 -4.70
CA ARG A 99 8.86 1.35 -4.37
C ARG A 99 9.29 1.46 -2.91
N MET A 100 9.51 2.67 -2.42
CA MET A 100 9.95 2.89 -1.03
C MET A 100 8.90 2.42 -0.02
N LEU A 101 7.60 2.66 -0.31
CA LEU A 101 6.50 2.18 0.53
C LEU A 101 6.49 0.64 0.57
N VAL A 102 6.62 0.00 -0.57
CA VAL A 102 6.67 -1.48 -0.66
C VAL A 102 7.88 -2.02 0.08
N GLU A 103 9.05 -1.42 -0.09
CA GLU A 103 10.27 -1.84 0.59
C GLU A 103 10.13 -1.73 2.11
N ALA A 104 9.51 -0.67 2.62
CA ALA A 104 9.27 -0.52 4.06
C ALA A 104 8.35 -1.62 4.59
N PHE A 105 7.28 -1.93 3.88
CA PHE A 105 6.37 -3.03 4.24
C PHE A 105 7.08 -4.38 4.20
N CYS A 106 7.84 -4.65 3.14
CA CYS A 106 8.60 -5.89 2.99
C CYS A 106 9.64 -6.06 4.11
N GLN A 107 10.30 -4.97 4.50
CA GLN A 107 11.27 -5.02 5.60
C GLN A 107 10.60 -5.42 6.92
N GLU A 108 9.43 -4.84 7.21
CA GLU A 108 8.67 -5.19 8.41
C GLU A 108 8.26 -6.66 8.40
N CYS A 109 7.79 -7.16 7.26
CA CYS A 109 7.43 -8.57 7.11
C CYS A 109 8.66 -9.50 7.24
N GLN A 110 9.78 -9.11 6.67
CA GLN A 110 11.02 -9.85 6.79
C GLN A 110 11.47 -9.95 8.24
N ASN A 111 11.34 -8.87 9.01
CA ASN A 111 11.65 -8.86 10.44
C ASN A 111 10.79 -9.87 11.23
N GLN A 112 9.60 -10.16 10.74
CA GLN A 112 8.70 -11.15 11.33
C GLN A 112 8.76 -12.52 10.66
N GLY A 113 9.65 -12.69 9.68
CA GLY A 113 9.85 -13.96 9.00
C GLY A 113 8.71 -14.40 8.09
N VAL A 114 7.91 -13.47 7.57
CA VAL A 114 6.76 -13.79 6.72
C VAL A 114 6.94 -13.28 5.29
N LYS A 115 6.34 -14.01 4.35
CA LYS A 115 6.29 -13.68 2.92
C LYS A 115 5.31 -12.53 2.69
N VAL A 116 5.54 -11.73 1.67
CA VAL A 116 4.65 -10.63 1.27
C VAL A 116 3.87 -11.02 0.02
N ARG A 117 2.58 -10.71 0.02
CA ARG A 117 1.68 -10.95 -1.10
C ARG A 117 0.91 -9.70 -1.47
N VAL A 118 0.60 -9.57 -2.75
CA VAL A 118 -0.32 -8.56 -3.30
C VAL A 118 -1.15 -9.21 -4.38
N VAL A 119 -2.42 -8.85 -4.48
CA VAL A 119 -3.32 -9.36 -5.52
C VAL A 119 -3.60 -8.22 -6.49
N VAL A 120 -3.36 -8.46 -7.78
CA VAL A 120 -3.55 -7.48 -8.84
C VAL A 120 -4.30 -8.10 -10.00
N VAL A 121 -4.89 -7.27 -10.86
CA VAL A 121 -5.49 -7.74 -12.10
C VAL A 121 -4.36 -8.27 -13.01
N GLY A 122 -4.40 -9.56 -13.34
CA GLY A 122 -3.28 -10.26 -13.95
C GLY A 122 -2.89 -9.80 -15.35
N ASP A 123 -3.82 -9.16 -16.08
CA ASP A 123 -3.55 -8.63 -17.42
C ASP A 123 -3.24 -7.12 -17.43
N ASP A 124 -3.18 -6.47 -16.27
CA ASP A 124 -2.74 -5.09 -16.17
C ASP A 124 -1.22 -5.03 -16.25
N LYS A 125 -0.72 -4.79 -17.46
CA LYS A 125 0.72 -4.81 -17.77
C LYS A 125 1.50 -3.78 -16.94
N ARG A 126 0.91 -2.64 -16.63
CA ARG A 126 1.56 -1.60 -15.84
C ARG A 126 1.78 -2.06 -14.41
N LEU A 127 0.76 -2.64 -13.79
CA LEU A 127 0.85 -3.19 -12.43
C LEU A 127 1.82 -4.37 -12.38
N VAL A 128 1.73 -5.30 -13.31
CA VAL A 128 2.63 -6.44 -13.38
C VAL A 128 4.09 -6.00 -13.49
N LYS A 129 4.36 -4.99 -14.35
CA LYS A 129 5.70 -4.44 -14.50
C LYS A 129 6.21 -3.82 -13.19
N PHE A 130 5.36 -3.05 -12.50
CA PHE A 130 5.73 -2.45 -11.22
C PHE A 130 6.10 -3.53 -10.19
N TRP A 131 5.22 -4.49 -9.97
CA TRP A 131 5.45 -5.52 -8.96
C TRP A 131 6.65 -6.40 -9.29
N THR A 132 6.86 -6.74 -10.55
CA THR A 132 8.04 -7.46 -10.99
C THR A 132 9.31 -6.65 -10.72
N SER A 133 9.27 -5.35 -10.98
CA SER A 133 10.42 -4.45 -10.78
C SER A 133 10.85 -4.33 -9.31
N VAL A 134 9.92 -4.54 -8.38
CA VAL A 134 10.23 -4.52 -6.94
C VAL A 134 10.45 -5.93 -6.36
N GLY A 135 10.63 -6.91 -7.21
CA GLY A 135 11.07 -8.25 -6.81
C GLY A 135 9.96 -9.28 -6.60
N PHE A 136 8.72 -8.96 -6.93
CA PHE A 136 7.61 -9.90 -6.78
C PHE A 136 7.54 -10.84 -8.00
N GLN A 137 7.09 -12.06 -7.76
CA GLN A 137 6.85 -13.06 -8.78
C GLN A 137 5.41 -13.55 -8.70
N LYS A 138 4.88 -14.01 -9.84
CA LYS A 138 3.54 -14.56 -9.89
C LYS A 138 3.39 -15.72 -8.91
N GLY A 139 2.37 -15.66 -8.06
CA GLY A 139 2.04 -16.71 -7.11
C GLY A 139 1.04 -17.72 -7.66
N SER A 140 0.54 -18.60 -6.76
CA SER A 140 -0.35 -19.70 -7.09
C SER A 140 -1.84 -19.37 -6.93
N LEU A 141 -2.19 -18.23 -6.33
CA LEU A 141 -3.59 -17.87 -6.11
C LEU A 141 -4.24 -17.44 -7.43
N VAL A 142 -5.48 -17.89 -7.64
CA VAL A 142 -6.25 -17.59 -8.85
C VAL A 142 -7.68 -17.26 -8.43
N SER A 143 -8.29 -16.26 -9.06
CA SER A 143 -9.71 -15.95 -8.85
C SER A 143 -10.57 -16.78 -9.80
N TYR A 144 -11.74 -17.20 -9.31
CA TYR A 144 -12.77 -17.83 -10.14
C TYR A 144 -13.98 -16.90 -10.14
N GLU A 145 -14.53 -16.67 -11.32
CA GLU A 145 -15.64 -15.74 -11.52
C GLU A 145 -16.81 -16.45 -12.20
N LYS A 146 -18.06 -15.90 -12.01
CA LYS A 146 -19.28 -16.45 -12.62
C LYS A 146 -20.07 -15.33 -13.30
#